data_48f9c0caa7f23aabbfe21f3b9807b93f
#
_entry.id   48f9c0caa7f23aabbfe21f3b9807b93f
#
_cell.length_a   1.000
_cell.length_b   1.000
_cell.length_c   1.000
_cell.angle_alpha   90.00
_cell.angle_beta   90.00
_cell.angle_gamma   90.00
#
_symmetry.space_group_name_H-M   'P 1'
#
loop_
_entity.id
_entity.type
_entity.pdbx_description
1 polymer ?
#
loop_
_entity_poly.entity_id
_entity_poly.type
_entity_poly.pdbx_seq_one_letter_code
_entity_poly.pdbx_strand_id
1 'polypeptide(L)'
;MAENFIFSSESVTEGHPDKVADQISDGVLDAILKDDPMGRVACEVLVSTGLVVVAGEISTKTYVDIQKIARETINGIGYTRAKYGFDGDTCAVLTAIDEQSGDIAQGVDNAIEVRDDASITEQDIAKTGAGDQGMMFGYATNETREFMPMPIALSPALARQLTKVRKDGTLAYLRPDGKTQVSLRYENRRAVHADTIVVSAQHHPEASLKEIRADIIEHVITPIVPGNLIDQNTRIFVNPTGRFVKGGPMADSGLTGRKIIVDTYGGWVPHGGGAFSGKDPTKVDRSGAYMTRYAAKNIVAAGIADECQIQVAYAIGVAEPVSLNVNTFGTGKISEEKISQLLREHFDFRPAALIRELDLRKPQYKALAAYGHMGRIDLPTLPGWEKTDRAEELRKAAGL
;
A
#
# COMPACT_ATOMS: atom_id res chain seq x y z
N MET A 1 -5.92 16.72 16.81
CA MET A 1 -6.68 15.62 17.50
C MET A 1 -6.82 15.96 18.97
N ALA A 2 -7.82 15.39 19.67
CA ALA A 2 -7.94 15.53 21.11
C ALA A 2 -6.66 15.02 21.80
N GLU A 3 -6.35 15.51 23.02
CA GLU A 3 -5.18 15.05 23.80
C GLU A 3 -5.28 13.56 24.16
N ASN A 4 -6.51 13.08 24.41
CA ASN A 4 -6.79 11.69 24.77
C ASN A 4 -7.86 11.12 23.84
N PHE A 5 -7.56 10.02 23.15
CA PHE A 5 -8.47 9.36 22.22
C PHE A 5 -8.09 7.88 22.01
N ILE A 6 -9.01 7.12 21.44
CA ILE A 6 -8.73 5.77 20.94
C ILE A 6 -8.75 5.83 19.41
N PHE A 7 -7.72 5.25 18.78
CA PHE A 7 -7.64 5.14 17.33
C PHE A 7 -7.46 3.69 16.90
N SER A 8 -8.13 3.32 15.81
CA SER A 8 -8.12 1.94 15.30
C SER A 8 -7.66 1.91 13.87
N SER A 9 -6.78 0.97 13.55
CA SER A 9 -6.44 0.61 12.17
C SER A 9 -6.61 -0.88 11.97
N GLU A 10 -6.92 -1.27 10.75
CA GLU A 10 -7.07 -2.67 10.36
C GLU A 10 -6.08 -3.05 9.25
N SER A 11 -5.90 -4.35 9.09
CA SER A 11 -5.23 -4.95 7.94
C SER A 11 -5.81 -6.32 7.62
N VAL A 12 -5.41 -6.86 6.50
CA VAL A 12 -5.84 -8.18 6.03
C VAL A 12 -4.65 -9.00 5.56
N THR A 13 -4.79 -10.32 5.56
CA THR A 13 -3.76 -11.23 5.03
C THR A 13 -3.69 -11.19 3.50
N GLU A 14 -2.63 -11.75 2.93
CA GLU A 14 -2.47 -11.95 1.49
C GLU A 14 -3.60 -12.78 0.85
N GLY A 15 -4.30 -13.60 1.65
CA GLY A 15 -5.41 -14.45 1.20
C GLY A 15 -6.78 -13.77 1.26
N HIS A 16 -6.89 -12.54 1.73
CA HIS A 16 -8.13 -11.78 1.63
C HIS A 16 -8.50 -11.55 0.16
N PRO A 17 -9.77 -11.70 -0.25
CA PRO A 17 -10.15 -11.63 -1.67
C PRO A 17 -9.65 -10.38 -2.41
N ASP A 18 -9.79 -9.18 -1.82
CA ASP A 18 -9.30 -7.95 -2.43
C ASP A 18 -7.76 -7.97 -2.57
N LYS A 19 -7.03 -8.56 -1.62
CA LYS A 19 -5.57 -8.68 -1.70
C LYS A 19 -5.10 -9.76 -2.65
N VAL A 20 -5.89 -10.80 -2.89
CA VAL A 20 -5.65 -11.74 -3.99
C VAL A 20 -5.72 -11.00 -5.33
N ALA A 21 -6.74 -10.16 -5.52
CA ALA A 21 -6.90 -9.35 -6.73
C ALA A 21 -5.73 -8.37 -6.92
N ASP A 22 -5.33 -7.65 -5.87
CA ASP A 22 -4.19 -6.71 -5.90
C ASP A 22 -2.87 -7.41 -6.25
N GLN A 23 -2.61 -8.59 -5.70
CA GLN A 23 -1.39 -9.36 -6.00
C GLN A 23 -1.34 -9.89 -7.43
N ILE A 24 -2.50 -10.22 -8.02
CA ILE A 24 -2.58 -10.65 -9.42
C ILE A 24 -2.33 -9.43 -10.32
N SER A 25 -2.99 -8.30 -10.09
CA SER A 25 -2.84 -7.10 -10.91
C SER A 25 -1.41 -6.54 -10.88
N ASP A 26 -0.79 -6.46 -9.71
CA ASP A 26 0.61 -6.05 -9.58
C ASP A 26 1.59 -7.13 -10.08
N GLY A 27 1.22 -8.39 -10.05
CA GLY A 27 1.99 -9.46 -10.69
C GLY A 27 2.04 -9.34 -12.21
N VAL A 28 0.94 -8.92 -12.84
CA VAL A 28 0.91 -8.60 -14.29
C VAL A 28 1.76 -7.37 -14.58
N LEU A 29 1.66 -6.31 -13.78
CA LEU A 29 2.48 -5.12 -13.92
C LEU A 29 3.98 -5.44 -13.81
N ASP A 30 4.40 -6.19 -12.80
CA ASP A 30 5.81 -6.55 -12.61
C ASP A 30 6.35 -7.39 -13.77
N ALA A 31 5.54 -8.30 -14.32
CA ALA A 31 5.92 -9.11 -15.47
C ALA A 31 6.12 -8.26 -16.74
N ILE A 32 5.31 -7.22 -16.94
CA ILE A 32 5.46 -6.28 -18.05
C ILE A 32 6.71 -5.42 -17.86
N LEU A 33 6.86 -4.79 -16.70
CA LEU A 33 7.98 -3.88 -16.43
C LEU A 33 9.34 -4.56 -16.50
N LYS A 34 9.40 -5.86 -16.27
CA LYS A 34 10.63 -6.66 -16.39
C LYS A 34 11.23 -6.61 -17.80
N ASP A 35 10.40 -6.70 -18.82
CA ASP A 35 10.82 -6.80 -20.21
C ASP A 35 10.51 -5.53 -21.02
N ASP A 36 9.54 -4.73 -20.54
CA ASP A 36 9.16 -3.42 -21.11
C ASP A 36 8.96 -2.37 -19.99
N PRO A 37 10.03 -1.72 -19.51
CA PRO A 37 9.94 -0.70 -18.46
C PRO A 37 9.08 0.52 -18.84
N MET A 38 8.77 0.69 -20.12
CA MET A 38 7.94 1.79 -20.64
C MET A 38 6.48 1.38 -20.86
N GLY A 39 6.13 0.12 -20.58
CA GLY A 39 4.78 -0.40 -20.73
C GLY A 39 3.75 0.41 -19.92
N ARG A 40 2.58 0.61 -20.51
CA ARG A 40 1.43 1.29 -19.90
C ARG A 40 0.45 0.23 -19.41
N VAL A 41 0.11 0.29 -18.13
CA VAL A 41 -0.70 -0.74 -17.47
C VAL A 41 -1.76 -0.08 -16.57
N ALA A 42 -3.00 -0.44 -16.82
CA ALA A 42 -4.13 -0.25 -15.93
C ALA A 42 -4.83 -1.61 -15.86
N CYS A 43 -4.44 -2.44 -14.90
CA CYS A 43 -4.89 -3.83 -14.77
C CYS A 43 -5.75 -3.99 -13.53
N GLU A 44 -7.00 -4.36 -13.73
CA GLU A 44 -7.97 -4.62 -12.67
C GLU A 44 -8.35 -6.10 -12.64
N VAL A 45 -8.57 -6.62 -11.44
CA VAL A 45 -8.89 -8.03 -11.22
C VAL A 45 -10.10 -8.16 -10.33
N LEU A 46 -11.02 -9.03 -10.73
CA LEU A 46 -12.10 -9.54 -9.89
C LEU A 46 -11.85 -11.00 -9.58
N VAL A 47 -11.98 -11.38 -8.32
CA VAL A 47 -11.95 -12.78 -7.88
C VAL A 47 -13.26 -13.14 -7.18
N SER A 48 -13.77 -14.35 -7.45
CA SER A 48 -14.97 -14.90 -6.82
C SER A 48 -14.86 -16.43 -6.77
N THR A 49 -15.92 -17.12 -6.34
CA THR A 49 -15.94 -18.58 -6.29
C THR A 49 -15.56 -19.18 -7.64
N GLY A 50 -14.40 -19.85 -7.71
CA GLY A 50 -13.93 -20.55 -8.92
C GLY A 50 -13.61 -19.65 -10.12
N LEU A 51 -13.54 -18.32 -9.96
CA LEU A 51 -13.42 -17.37 -11.06
C LEU A 51 -12.40 -16.28 -10.76
N VAL A 52 -11.59 -15.96 -11.77
CA VAL A 52 -10.76 -14.76 -11.87
C VAL A 52 -11.10 -14.06 -13.20
N VAL A 53 -11.36 -12.77 -13.16
CA VAL A 53 -11.48 -11.91 -14.35
C VAL A 53 -10.39 -10.86 -14.26
N VAL A 54 -9.57 -10.78 -15.30
CA VAL A 54 -8.52 -9.75 -15.44
C VAL A 54 -8.96 -8.85 -16.60
N ALA A 55 -9.17 -7.58 -16.31
CA ALA A 55 -9.63 -6.58 -17.27
C ALA A 55 -8.77 -5.32 -17.19
N GLY A 56 -8.87 -4.46 -18.20
CA GLY A 56 -8.21 -3.15 -18.21
C GLY A 56 -7.47 -2.87 -19.51
N GLU A 57 -6.62 -1.86 -19.49
CA GLU A 57 -5.88 -1.37 -20.65
C GLU A 57 -4.38 -1.60 -20.47
N ILE A 58 -3.77 -2.30 -21.43
CA ILE A 58 -2.35 -2.61 -21.44
C ILE A 58 -1.76 -2.32 -22.82
N SER A 59 -0.80 -1.38 -22.87
CA SER A 59 -0.01 -1.11 -24.06
C SER A 59 1.46 -1.48 -23.76
N THR A 60 1.96 -2.52 -24.40
CA THR A 60 3.30 -3.04 -24.18
C THR A 60 3.86 -3.71 -25.43
N LYS A 61 5.20 -3.80 -25.48
CA LYS A 61 5.92 -4.51 -26.55
C LYS A 61 6.24 -5.98 -26.20
N THR A 62 5.89 -6.40 -24.98
CA THR A 62 6.17 -7.75 -24.51
C THR A 62 4.91 -8.59 -24.38
N TYR A 63 5.06 -9.91 -24.46
CA TYR A 63 3.97 -10.86 -24.18
C TYR A 63 4.04 -11.28 -22.71
N VAL A 64 2.88 -11.28 -22.04
CA VAL A 64 2.74 -11.73 -20.66
C VAL A 64 1.62 -12.77 -20.57
N ASP A 65 1.94 -13.94 -20.01
CA ASP A 65 0.96 -14.99 -19.71
C ASP A 65 0.18 -14.65 -18.42
N ILE A 66 -0.86 -13.86 -18.59
CA ILE A 66 -1.72 -13.38 -17.49
C ILE A 66 -2.34 -14.55 -16.72
N GLN A 67 -2.78 -15.62 -17.43
CA GLN A 67 -3.40 -16.77 -16.79
C GLN A 67 -2.40 -17.50 -15.87
N LYS A 68 -1.18 -17.67 -16.33
CA LYS A 68 -0.11 -18.28 -15.55
C LYS A 68 0.20 -17.45 -14.30
N ILE A 69 0.32 -16.13 -14.43
CA ILE A 69 0.57 -15.21 -13.30
C ILE A 69 -0.54 -15.31 -12.26
N ALA A 70 -1.81 -15.32 -12.69
CA ALA A 70 -2.95 -15.44 -11.79
C ALA A 70 -2.88 -16.76 -11.01
N ARG A 71 -2.66 -17.90 -11.69
CA ARG A 71 -2.57 -19.23 -11.07
C ARG A 71 -1.41 -19.35 -10.10
N GLU A 72 -0.23 -18.91 -10.49
CA GLU A 72 0.97 -18.92 -9.63
C GLU A 72 0.78 -18.04 -8.39
N THR A 73 0.11 -16.91 -8.52
CA THR A 73 -0.20 -16.01 -7.41
C THR A 73 -1.16 -16.71 -6.43
N ILE A 74 -2.26 -17.27 -6.91
CA ILE A 74 -3.26 -17.96 -6.11
C ILE A 74 -2.64 -19.15 -5.36
N ASN A 75 -1.84 -19.96 -6.06
CA ASN A 75 -1.15 -21.11 -5.46
C ASN A 75 -0.11 -20.66 -4.43
N GLY A 76 0.66 -19.60 -4.71
CA GLY A 76 1.65 -19.04 -3.79
C GLY A 76 1.04 -18.47 -2.49
N ILE A 77 -0.20 -17.97 -2.56
CA ILE A 77 -0.99 -17.56 -1.39
C ILE A 77 -1.41 -18.78 -0.55
N GLY A 78 -1.65 -19.93 -1.19
CA GLY A 78 -2.04 -21.17 -0.52
C GLY A 78 -3.47 -21.64 -0.81
N TYR A 79 -4.11 -21.07 -1.82
CA TYR A 79 -5.36 -21.62 -2.37
C TYR A 79 -5.04 -22.72 -3.37
N THR A 80 -4.78 -23.92 -2.84
CA THR A 80 -4.28 -25.10 -3.59
C THR A 80 -5.24 -26.27 -3.58
N ARG A 81 -6.47 -26.09 -3.11
CA ARG A 81 -7.45 -27.18 -2.98
C ARG A 81 -8.84 -26.74 -3.44
N ALA A 82 -9.39 -27.43 -4.42
CA ALA A 82 -10.74 -27.19 -4.96
C ALA A 82 -11.85 -27.14 -3.88
N LYS A 83 -11.69 -27.90 -2.78
CA LYS A 83 -12.64 -27.89 -1.66
C LYS A 83 -12.75 -26.52 -0.94
N TYR A 84 -11.83 -25.60 -1.20
CA TYR A 84 -11.93 -24.23 -0.72
C TYR A 84 -12.83 -23.36 -1.60
N GLY A 85 -13.38 -23.92 -2.70
CA GLY A 85 -14.20 -23.22 -3.68
C GLY A 85 -13.43 -22.21 -4.53
N PHE A 86 -12.11 -22.17 -4.36
CA PHE A 86 -11.18 -21.32 -5.11
C PHE A 86 -9.77 -21.93 -4.99
N ASP A 87 -9.14 -22.20 -6.12
CA ASP A 87 -7.75 -22.69 -6.17
C ASP A 87 -7.10 -22.33 -7.51
N GLY A 88 -5.77 -22.25 -7.52
CA GLY A 88 -5.01 -21.79 -8.68
C GLY A 88 -5.05 -22.73 -9.88
N ASP A 89 -5.24 -24.03 -9.67
CA ASP A 89 -5.18 -25.01 -10.76
C ASP A 89 -6.50 -25.13 -11.52
N THR A 90 -7.63 -25.01 -10.83
CA THR A 90 -8.96 -25.32 -11.40
C THR A 90 -9.88 -24.11 -11.60
N CYS A 91 -9.57 -22.94 -11.01
CA CYS A 91 -10.38 -21.75 -11.22
C CYS A 91 -10.39 -21.32 -12.71
N ALA A 92 -11.50 -20.77 -13.17
CA ALA A 92 -11.55 -20.11 -14.47
C ALA A 92 -10.77 -18.80 -14.41
N VAL A 93 -9.97 -18.52 -15.43
CA VAL A 93 -9.28 -17.24 -15.61
C VAL A 93 -9.68 -16.66 -16.94
N LEU A 94 -10.44 -15.56 -16.89
CA LEU A 94 -10.91 -14.80 -18.06
C LEU A 94 -10.09 -13.52 -18.20
N THR A 95 -9.81 -13.13 -19.44
CA THR A 95 -9.08 -11.88 -19.74
C THR A 95 -9.91 -11.03 -20.69
N ALA A 96 -10.01 -9.72 -20.39
CA ALA A 96 -10.62 -8.69 -21.21
C ALA A 96 -9.70 -7.47 -21.20
N ILE A 97 -8.65 -7.52 -22.01
CA ILE A 97 -7.59 -6.51 -22.07
C ILE A 97 -7.66 -5.81 -23.41
N ASP A 98 -7.73 -4.47 -23.37
CA ASP A 98 -7.69 -3.58 -24.52
C ASP A 98 -6.38 -2.76 -24.53
N GLU A 99 -6.12 -2.04 -25.62
CA GLU A 99 -5.05 -1.05 -25.69
C GLU A 99 -5.49 0.27 -25.05
N GLN A 100 -4.54 1.02 -24.48
CA GLN A 100 -4.82 2.35 -23.93
C GLN A 100 -5.35 3.31 -25.02
N SER A 101 -6.37 4.12 -24.71
CA SER A 101 -6.89 5.14 -25.59
C SER A 101 -5.79 6.11 -26.07
N GLY A 102 -5.74 6.37 -27.39
CA GLY A 102 -4.80 7.33 -27.98
C GLY A 102 -4.99 8.76 -27.46
N ASP A 103 -6.23 9.15 -27.10
CA ASP A 103 -6.54 10.48 -26.56
C ASP A 103 -5.90 10.69 -25.18
N ILE A 104 -5.91 9.66 -24.34
CA ILE A 104 -5.26 9.69 -23.01
C ILE A 104 -3.73 9.71 -23.20
N ALA A 105 -3.20 8.87 -24.09
CA ALA A 105 -1.77 8.79 -24.36
C ALA A 105 -1.19 10.14 -24.80
N GLN A 106 -1.91 10.90 -25.63
CA GLN A 106 -1.46 12.23 -26.09
C GLN A 106 -1.23 13.21 -24.92
N GLY A 107 -2.10 13.23 -23.91
CA GLY A 107 -1.98 14.11 -22.74
C GLY A 107 -0.86 13.70 -21.80
N VAL A 108 -0.58 12.39 -21.70
CA VAL A 108 0.48 11.84 -20.84
C VAL A 108 1.87 12.01 -21.51
N ASP A 109 1.97 11.75 -22.81
CA ASP A 109 3.24 11.77 -23.53
C ASP A 109 3.71 13.20 -23.86
N ASN A 110 2.79 14.15 -23.96
CA ASN A 110 3.10 15.56 -24.22
C ASN A 110 2.26 16.46 -23.31
N ALA A 111 2.84 16.88 -22.18
CA ALA A 111 2.21 17.81 -21.24
C ALA A 111 1.84 19.14 -21.92
N ILE A 112 0.83 19.83 -21.37
CA ILE A 112 0.34 21.09 -21.94
C ILE A 112 1.44 22.17 -21.99
N GLU A 113 2.37 22.17 -21.02
CA GLU A 113 3.50 23.11 -20.93
C GLU A 113 4.45 23.02 -22.12
N VAL A 114 4.44 21.90 -22.84
CA VAL A 114 5.42 21.64 -23.91
C VAL A 114 4.79 21.39 -25.28
N ARG A 115 3.48 21.37 -25.40
CA ARG A 115 2.80 21.10 -26.68
C ARG A 115 3.12 22.11 -27.76
N ASP A 116 3.37 23.35 -27.35
CA ASP A 116 3.65 24.49 -28.25
C ASP A 116 5.14 24.87 -28.28
N ASP A 117 6.03 24.15 -27.56
CA ASP A 117 7.45 24.42 -27.49
C ASP A 117 8.31 23.29 -28.10
N ALA A 118 8.67 23.45 -29.37
CA ALA A 118 9.49 22.49 -30.10
C ALA A 118 10.95 22.36 -29.59
N SER A 119 11.39 23.22 -28.68
CA SER A 119 12.74 23.15 -28.09
C SER A 119 12.88 22.08 -27.00
N ILE A 120 11.76 21.56 -26.48
CA ILE A 120 11.74 20.57 -25.42
C ILE A 120 11.97 19.17 -26.00
N THR A 121 13.01 18.50 -25.53
CA THR A 121 13.43 17.18 -26.00
C THR A 121 12.70 16.03 -25.29
N GLU A 122 12.80 14.81 -25.85
CA GLU A 122 12.23 13.60 -25.20
C GLU A 122 12.80 13.28 -23.81
N GLN A 123 13.97 13.84 -23.49
CA GLN A 123 14.61 13.67 -22.19
C GLN A 123 14.14 14.71 -21.15
N ASP A 124 13.34 15.68 -21.56
CA ASP A 124 12.89 16.73 -20.69
C ASP A 124 11.81 16.24 -19.72
N ILE A 125 12.02 16.50 -18.42
CA ILE A 125 11.09 16.11 -17.34
C ILE A 125 9.74 16.79 -17.50
N ALA A 126 9.70 17.97 -18.09
CA ALA A 126 8.48 18.73 -18.34
C ALA A 126 7.57 18.10 -19.41
N LYS A 127 8.09 17.17 -20.21
CA LYS A 127 7.37 16.58 -21.34
C LYS A 127 6.21 15.67 -20.90
N THR A 128 6.36 14.97 -19.78
CA THR A 128 5.36 14.00 -19.31
C THR A 128 4.35 14.69 -18.40
N GLY A 129 3.09 14.75 -18.85
CA GLY A 129 1.97 15.22 -18.04
C GLY A 129 1.45 14.15 -17.09
N ALA A 130 0.68 14.58 -16.07
CA ALA A 130 -0.01 13.64 -15.20
C ALA A 130 -1.04 12.81 -15.99
N GLY A 131 -1.09 11.51 -15.69
CA GLY A 131 -1.98 10.56 -16.36
C GLY A 131 -3.45 10.72 -16.02
N ASP A 132 -3.74 11.42 -14.92
CA ASP A 132 -5.09 11.77 -14.48
C ASP A 132 -5.05 13.00 -13.58
N GLN A 133 -6.21 13.58 -13.30
CA GLN A 133 -6.40 14.50 -12.19
C GLN A 133 -6.48 13.71 -10.88
N GLY A 134 -6.14 14.35 -9.77
CA GLY A 134 -6.28 13.73 -8.46
C GLY A 134 -5.51 14.45 -7.38
N MET A 135 -5.75 14.04 -6.14
CA MET A 135 -4.98 14.48 -4.97
C MET A 135 -4.41 13.26 -4.25
N MET A 136 -3.17 13.37 -3.80
CA MET A 136 -2.46 12.32 -3.10
C MET A 136 -1.92 12.85 -1.78
N PHE A 137 -1.87 11.96 -0.79
CA PHE A 137 -1.40 12.29 0.55
C PHE A 137 -0.20 11.43 0.91
N GLY A 138 0.81 12.09 1.48
CA GLY A 138 1.93 11.44 2.16
C GLY A 138 1.93 11.81 3.63
N TYR A 139 2.38 10.88 4.47
CA TYR A 139 2.47 11.12 5.90
C TYR A 139 3.67 10.39 6.50
N ALA A 140 4.22 10.96 7.56
CA ALA A 140 5.19 10.33 8.43
C ALA A 140 5.05 10.85 9.86
N THR A 141 5.42 10.03 10.82
CA THR A 141 5.52 10.37 12.25
C THR A 141 6.73 9.66 12.86
N ASN A 142 7.33 10.24 13.90
CA ASN A 142 8.42 9.62 14.63
C ASN A 142 7.97 8.57 15.67
N GLU A 143 6.69 8.14 15.61
CA GLU A 143 6.10 7.22 16.57
C GLU A 143 6.68 5.81 16.47
N THR A 144 6.98 5.34 15.28
CA THR A 144 7.55 4.02 15.03
C THR A 144 8.84 4.10 14.21
N ARG A 145 9.60 3.01 14.21
CA ARG A 145 10.82 2.85 13.42
C ARG A 145 10.58 3.01 11.91
N GLU A 146 9.40 2.63 11.45
CA GLU A 146 8.96 2.72 10.07
C GLU A 146 8.51 4.14 9.70
N PHE A 147 8.43 5.06 10.66
CA PHE A 147 7.82 6.38 10.52
C PHE A 147 6.33 6.31 10.17
N MET A 148 5.62 5.35 10.78
CA MET A 148 4.18 5.11 10.61
C MET A 148 3.44 5.30 11.92
N PRO A 149 2.13 5.66 11.89
CA PRO A 149 1.29 5.58 13.09
C PRO A 149 1.25 4.15 13.64
N MET A 150 1.35 4.00 14.95
CA MET A 150 1.47 2.68 15.58
C MET A 150 0.31 1.72 15.28
N PRO A 151 -0.98 2.13 15.20
CA PRO A 151 -2.06 1.21 14.88
C PRO A 151 -1.91 0.55 13.51
N ILE A 152 -1.50 1.33 12.47
CA ILE A 152 -1.24 0.81 11.13
C ILE A 152 0.15 0.19 10.98
N ALA A 153 1.07 0.41 11.88
CA ALA A 153 2.31 -0.38 11.95
C ALA A 153 2.04 -1.78 12.51
N LEU A 154 1.20 -1.91 13.54
CA LEU A 154 0.90 -3.17 14.21
C LEU A 154 -0.09 -4.05 13.45
N SER A 155 -1.15 -3.48 12.87
CA SER A 155 -2.19 -4.31 12.20
C SER A 155 -1.66 -5.11 11.01
N PRO A 156 -0.87 -4.57 10.05
CA PRO A 156 -0.23 -5.38 9.02
C PRO A 156 0.84 -6.33 9.56
N ALA A 157 1.54 -5.96 10.63
CA ALA A 157 2.51 -6.85 11.27
C ALA A 157 1.84 -8.10 11.85
N LEU A 158 0.68 -7.96 12.48
CA LEU A 158 -0.16 -9.09 12.92
C LEU A 158 -0.63 -9.95 11.75
N ALA A 159 -1.06 -9.33 10.64
CA ALA A 159 -1.50 -10.05 9.45
C ALA A 159 -0.34 -10.83 8.79
N ARG A 160 0.87 -10.25 8.73
CA ARG A 160 2.09 -10.95 8.28
C ARG A 160 2.45 -12.11 9.20
N GLN A 161 2.38 -11.90 10.51
CA GLN A 161 2.67 -12.97 11.48
C GLN A 161 1.67 -14.12 11.37
N LEU A 162 0.37 -13.80 11.19
CA LEU A 162 -0.68 -14.80 10.95
C LEU A 162 -0.37 -15.64 9.69
N THR A 163 0.04 -15.01 8.61
CA THR A 163 0.45 -15.69 7.38
C THR A 163 1.72 -16.52 7.59
N LYS A 164 2.71 -15.98 8.33
CA LYS A 164 3.97 -16.69 8.62
C LYS A 164 3.71 -18.01 9.34
N VAL A 165 2.97 -17.99 10.47
CA VAL A 165 2.71 -19.19 11.27
C VAL A 165 1.84 -20.22 10.53
N ARG A 166 1.07 -19.79 9.53
CA ARG A 166 0.37 -20.67 8.60
C ARG A 166 1.33 -21.32 7.61
N LYS A 167 2.19 -20.53 6.96
CA LYS A 167 3.09 -21.01 5.88
C LYS A 167 4.24 -21.88 6.40
N ASP A 168 4.77 -21.59 7.58
CA ASP A 168 5.83 -22.39 8.20
C ASP A 168 5.31 -23.64 8.94
N GLY A 169 3.98 -23.81 9.01
CA GLY A 169 3.34 -24.98 9.60
C GLY A 169 3.19 -24.93 11.12
N THR A 170 3.58 -23.86 11.79
CA THR A 170 3.38 -23.68 13.25
C THR A 170 1.90 -23.83 13.60
N LEU A 171 1.01 -23.20 12.81
CA LEU A 171 -0.45 -23.34 12.94
C LEU A 171 -1.04 -23.91 11.65
N ALA A 172 -0.78 -25.20 11.39
CA ALA A 172 -1.13 -25.88 10.14
C ALA A 172 -2.63 -25.93 9.82
N TYR A 173 -3.51 -25.71 10.80
CA TYR A 173 -4.95 -25.62 10.61
C TYR A 173 -5.42 -24.28 10.03
N LEU A 174 -4.58 -23.24 9.97
CA LEU A 174 -4.93 -21.95 9.39
C LEU A 174 -5.07 -22.04 7.86
N ARG A 175 -5.96 -21.22 7.33
CA ARG A 175 -6.20 -21.00 5.91
C ARG A 175 -5.81 -19.60 5.50
N PRO A 176 -5.75 -19.28 4.18
CA PRO A 176 -5.16 -18.04 3.72
C PRO A 176 -5.85 -16.75 4.15
N ASP A 177 -7.19 -16.75 4.31
CA ASP A 177 -7.96 -15.54 4.62
C ASP A 177 -7.89 -15.18 6.09
N GLY A 178 -7.75 -13.88 6.37
CA GLY A 178 -7.72 -13.35 7.73
C GLY A 178 -7.72 -11.83 7.76
N LYS A 179 -8.15 -11.30 8.92
CA LYS A 179 -8.19 -9.86 9.20
C LYS A 179 -7.61 -9.58 10.58
N THR A 180 -7.01 -8.42 10.73
CA THR A 180 -6.48 -7.93 12.00
C THR A 180 -6.92 -6.48 12.22
N GLN A 181 -7.14 -6.10 13.47
CA GLN A 181 -7.43 -4.73 13.86
C GLN A 181 -6.78 -4.45 15.21
N VAL A 182 -6.20 -3.27 15.35
CA VAL A 182 -5.62 -2.79 16.60
C VAL A 182 -6.22 -1.44 16.94
N SER A 183 -6.74 -1.31 18.16
CA SER A 183 -7.24 -0.07 18.74
C SER A 183 -6.32 0.34 19.88
N LEU A 184 -5.64 1.48 19.73
CA LEU A 184 -4.72 2.02 20.72
C LEU A 184 -5.29 3.25 21.40
N ARG A 185 -5.13 3.34 22.71
CA ARG A 185 -5.38 4.56 23.47
C ARG A 185 -4.15 5.45 23.42
N TYR A 186 -4.41 6.70 23.11
CA TYR A 186 -3.44 7.78 23.04
C TYR A 186 -3.62 8.75 24.19
N GLU A 187 -2.54 9.15 24.81
CA GLU A 187 -2.46 10.22 25.82
C GLU A 187 -1.31 11.15 25.40
N ASN A 188 -1.59 12.45 25.29
CA ASN A 188 -0.60 13.44 24.84
C ASN A 188 0.10 13.03 23.54
N ARG A 189 -0.67 12.55 22.55
CA ARG A 189 -0.20 12.10 21.23
C ARG A 189 0.73 10.88 21.25
N ARG A 190 0.77 10.11 22.34
CA ARG A 190 1.55 8.88 22.42
C ARG A 190 0.65 7.69 22.68
N ALA A 191 0.89 6.59 22.00
CA ALA A 191 0.21 5.32 22.25
C ALA A 191 0.63 4.80 23.63
N VAL A 192 -0.32 4.59 24.53
CA VAL A 192 -0.06 4.16 25.92
C VAL A 192 -0.64 2.80 26.25
N HIS A 193 -1.66 2.34 25.52
CA HIS A 193 -2.34 1.08 25.82
C HIS A 193 -3.06 0.50 24.60
N ALA A 194 -2.99 -0.82 24.42
CA ALA A 194 -3.78 -1.55 23.44
C ALA A 194 -5.17 -1.85 24.04
N ASP A 195 -6.15 -1.03 23.71
CA ASP A 195 -7.51 -1.18 24.21
C ASP A 195 -8.19 -2.44 23.65
N THR A 196 -8.04 -2.67 22.35
CA THR A 196 -8.65 -3.82 21.68
C THR A 196 -7.77 -4.36 20.56
N ILE A 197 -7.65 -5.68 20.51
CA ILE A 197 -7.00 -6.40 19.40
C ILE A 197 -8.01 -7.41 18.86
N VAL A 198 -8.26 -7.38 17.55
CA VAL A 198 -9.15 -8.31 16.86
C VAL A 198 -8.35 -9.09 15.83
N VAL A 199 -8.46 -10.41 15.83
CA VAL A 199 -7.89 -11.30 14.81
C VAL A 199 -8.99 -12.25 14.34
N SER A 200 -9.31 -12.17 13.05
CA SER A 200 -10.17 -13.15 12.36
C SER A 200 -9.30 -14.01 11.47
N ALA A 201 -9.27 -15.31 11.72
CA ALA A 201 -8.41 -16.27 11.03
C ALA A 201 -9.24 -17.42 10.47
N GLN A 202 -9.21 -17.59 9.14
CA GLN A 202 -9.84 -18.72 8.48
C GLN A 202 -9.10 -20.01 8.89
N HIS A 203 -9.86 -21.07 9.18
CA HIS A 203 -9.29 -22.27 9.77
C HIS A 203 -9.95 -23.57 9.26
N HIS A 204 -9.30 -24.69 9.53
CA HIS A 204 -9.82 -26.02 9.26
C HIS A 204 -11.03 -26.32 10.17
N PRO A 205 -12.07 -27.03 9.69
CA PRO A 205 -13.29 -27.30 10.45
C PRO A 205 -13.09 -28.06 11.77
N GLU A 206 -11.99 -28.78 11.90
CA GLU A 206 -11.68 -29.62 13.07
C GLU A 206 -10.99 -28.85 14.20
N ALA A 207 -10.43 -27.66 13.93
CA ALA A 207 -9.78 -26.83 14.95
C ALA A 207 -10.83 -26.20 15.88
N SER A 208 -10.63 -26.33 17.18
CA SER A 208 -11.53 -25.76 18.17
C SER A 208 -11.28 -24.26 18.36
N LEU A 209 -12.34 -23.48 18.62
CA LEU A 209 -12.20 -22.03 18.86
C LEU A 209 -11.36 -21.73 20.09
N LYS A 210 -11.34 -22.61 21.09
CA LYS A 210 -10.50 -22.45 22.29
C LYS A 210 -9.03 -22.58 21.96
N GLU A 211 -8.66 -23.58 21.19
CA GLU A 211 -7.31 -23.81 20.69
C GLU A 211 -6.86 -22.64 19.81
N ILE A 212 -7.65 -22.29 18.78
CA ILE A 212 -7.36 -21.15 17.90
C ILE A 212 -7.11 -19.86 18.69
N ARG A 213 -7.92 -19.60 19.72
CA ARG A 213 -7.73 -18.39 20.55
C ARG A 213 -6.41 -18.44 21.31
N ALA A 214 -6.06 -19.55 21.92
CA ALA A 214 -4.80 -19.69 22.67
C ALA A 214 -3.59 -19.52 21.76
N ASP A 215 -3.59 -20.23 20.63
CA ASP A 215 -2.50 -20.22 19.66
C ASP A 215 -2.31 -18.83 18.99
N ILE A 216 -3.41 -18.16 18.65
CA ILE A 216 -3.32 -16.80 18.07
C ILE A 216 -2.75 -15.80 19.09
N ILE A 217 -3.11 -15.90 20.35
CA ILE A 217 -2.52 -15.05 21.40
C ILE A 217 -1.02 -15.32 21.52
N GLU A 218 -0.63 -16.60 21.61
CA GLU A 218 0.77 -17.02 21.83
C GLU A 218 1.66 -16.75 20.62
N HIS A 219 1.22 -17.16 19.41
CA HIS A 219 2.07 -17.18 18.22
C HIS A 219 1.90 -15.97 17.29
N VAL A 220 0.82 -15.20 17.45
CA VAL A 220 0.55 -14.04 16.58
C VAL A 220 0.57 -12.73 17.36
N ILE A 221 -0.18 -12.60 18.46
CA ILE A 221 -0.31 -11.33 19.18
C ILE A 221 0.92 -11.03 20.03
N THR A 222 1.31 -11.97 20.89
CA THR A 222 2.43 -11.80 21.83
C THR A 222 3.78 -11.46 21.15
N PRO A 223 4.15 -12.04 20.00
CA PRO A 223 5.39 -11.69 19.33
C PRO A 223 5.41 -10.32 18.64
N ILE A 224 4.24 -9.72 18.39
CA ILE A 224 4.11 -8.51 17.56
C ILE A 224 3.77 -7.28 18.40
N VAL A 225 2.83 -7.38 19.32
CA VAL A 225 2.38 -6.22 20.10
C VAL A 225 3.33 -6.01 21.28
N PRO A 226 3.91 -4.80 21.44
CA PRO A 226 4.81 -4.52 22.57
C PRO A 226 4.16 -4.81 23.93
N GLY A 227 4.85 -5.57 24.78
CA GLY A 227 4.31 -6.01 26.07
C GLY A 227 3.92 -4.88 27.02
N ASN A 228 4.53 -3.70 26.89
CA ASN A 228 4.16 -2.51 27.65
C ASN A 228 2.83 -1.87 27.24
N LEU A 229 2.26 -2.27 26.09
CA LEU A 229 0.94 -1.81 25.63
C LEU A 229 -0.18 -2.76 26.03
N ILE A 230 0.13 -3.98 26.48
CA ILE A 230 -0.87 -5.00 26.82
C ILE A 230 -0.93 -5.18 28.32
N ASP A 231 -2.13 -5.20 28.89
CA ASP A 231 -2.40 -5.57 30.27
C ASP A 231 -3.71 -6.37 30.40
N GLN A 232 -4.14 -6.61 31.65
CA GLN A 232 -5.37 -7.34 31.94
C GLN A 232 -6.66 -6.68 31.44
N ASN A 233 -6.60 -5.40 31.07
CA ASN A 233 -7.73 -4.63 30.55
C ASN A 233 -7.77 -4.67 29.01
N THR A 234 -6.75 -5.18 28.35
CA THR A 234 -6.70 -5.34 26.90
C THR A 234 -7.74 -6.37 26.44
N ARG A 235 -8.68 -5.95 25.61
CA ARG A 235 -9.71 -6.82 25.05
C ARG A 235 -9.17 -7.54 23.81
N ILE A 236 -9.08 -8.86 23.85
CA ILE A 236 -8.64 -9.67 22.72
C ILE A 236 -9.80 -10.49 22.17
N PHE A 237 -10.15 -10.25 20.91
CA PHE A 237 -11.17 -10.98 20.17
C PHE A 237 -10.52 -11.82 19.07
N VAL A 238 -10.69 -13.14 19.16
CA VAL A 238 -10.27 -14.08 18.12
C VAL A 238 -11.51 -14.79 17.58
N ASN A 239 -11.75 -14.65 16.28
CA ASN A 239 -12.95 -15.18 15.61
C ASN A 239 -14.25 -14.87 16.41
N PRO A 240 -14.59 -13.59 16.69
CA PRO A 240 -15.69 -13.25 17.57
C PRO A 240 -17.07 -13.69 17.06
N THR A 241 -17.21 -13.92 15.75
CA THR A 241 -18.42 -14.48 15.13
C THR A 241 -18.49 -16.00 15.27
N GLY A 242 -17.47 -16.65 15.83
CA GLY A 242 -17.36 -18.08 15.96
C GLY A 242 -16.58 -18.73 14.82
N ARG A 243 -17.14 -19.75 14.19
CA ARG A 243 -16.49 -20.58 13.18
C ARG A 243 -16.21 -19.81 11.87
N PHE A 244 -14.93 -19.76 11.43
CA PHE A 244 -14.53 -19.14 10.18
C PHE A 244 -13.85 -20.17 9.25
N VAL A 245 -14.62 -21.10 8.75
CA VAL A 245 -14.15 -22.16 7.82
C VAL A 245 -14.33 -21.75 6.36
N LYS A 246 -15.45 -21.11 6.03
CA LYS A 246 -15.72 -20.53 4.72
C LYS A 246 -15.12 -19.13 4.65
N GLY A 247 -14.18 -18.91 3.77
CA GLY A 247 -13.47 -17.65 3.61
C GLY A 247 -12.85 -17.54 2.22
N GLY A 248 -12.10 -16.46 1.99
CA GLY A 248 -11.50 -16.16 0.70
C GLY A 248 -12.53 -15.89 -0.39
N PRO A 249 -12.16 -15.98 -1.68
CA PRO A 249 -13.05 -15.69 -2.81
C PRO A 249 -14.33 -16.56 -2.87
N MET A 250 -14.37 -17.67 -2.14
CA MET A 250 -15.59 -18.48 -2.00
C MET A 250 -16.65 -17.82 -1.11
N ALA A 251 -16.23 -17.01 -0.15
CA ALA A 251 -17.15 -16.36 0.80
C ALA A 251 -17.53 -14.95 0.38
N ASP A 252 -16.58 -14.22 -0.21
CA ASP A 252 -16.75 -12.83 -0.62
C ASP A 252 -15.92 -12.56 -1.87
N SER A 253 -16.45 -11.75 -2.80
CA SER A 253 -15.72 -11.37 -4.00
C SER A 253 -14.69 -10.32 -3.70
N GLY A 254 -13.51 -10.41 -4.34
CA GLY A 254 -12.44 -9.43 -4.26
C GLY A 254 -12.28 -8.64 -5.54
N LEU A 255 -11.82 -7.41 -5.40
CA LEU A 255 -11.53 -6.49 -6.50
C LEU A 255 -10.23 -5.73 -6.21
N THR A 256 -9.47 -5.46 -7.26
CA THR A 256 -8.30 -4.56 -7.19
C THR A 256 -8.71 -3.20 -6.65
N GLY A 257 -7.91 -2.66 -5.73
CA GLY A 257 -8.09 -1.29 -5.23
C GLY A 257 -9.21 -1.08 -4.21
N ARG A 258 -9.68 -2.13 -3.53
CA ARG A 258 -10.71 -2.02 -2.49
C ARG A 258 -10.17 -2.00 -1.06
N LYS A 259 -8.84 -1.94 -0.88
CA LYS A 259 -8.18 -1.86 0.44
C LYS A 259 -7.23 -0.67 0.54
N ILE A 260 -7.63 0.47 -0.07
CA ILE A 260 -6.79 1.66 -0.20
C ILE A 260 -6.36 2.27 1.14
N ILE A 261 -7.17 2.12 2.19
CA ILE A 261 -6.85 2.61 3.54
C ILE A 261 -5.83 1.67 4.22
N VAL A 262 -5.96 0.35 4.03
CA VAL A 262 -4.96 -0.64 4.47
C VAL A 262 -3.65 -0.45 3.72
N ASP A 263 -3.69 -0.06 2.46
CA ASP A 263 -2.52 0.18 1.62
C ASP A 263 -1.71 1.41 2.03
N THR A 264 -2.31 2.33 2.77
CA THR A 264 -1.72 3.62 3.14
C THR A 264 -1.53 3.77 4.65
N TYR A 265 -2.33 4.60 5.31
CA TYR A 265 -2.08 5.02 6.70
C TYR A 265 -3.16 4.57 7.69
N GLY A 266 -4.00 3.58 7.32
CA GLY A 266 -5.01 2.99 8.21
C GLY A 266 -6.06 3.98 8.73
N GLY A 267 -6.34 5.03 7.98
CA GLY A 267 -7.31 6.06 8.34
C GLY A 267 -6.74 7.20 9.20
N TRP A 268 -5.44 7.20 9.49
CA TRP A 268 -4.81 8.24 10.33
C TRP A 268 -4.82 9.62 9.67
N VAL A 269 -4.66 9.66 8.36
CA VAL A 269 -4.72 10.88 7.55
C VAL A 269 -5.66 10.68 6.37
N PRO A 270 -6.09 11.77 5.69
CA PRO A 270 -6.91 11.69 4.49
C PRO A 270 -6.32 10.79 3.40
N HIS A 271 -7.17 10.31 2.52
CA HIS A 271 -6.82 9.57 1.31
C HIS A 271 -7.43 10.24 0.09
N GLY A 272 -6.69 10.31 -1.02
CA GLY A 272 -7.18 10.96 -2.24
C GLY A 272 -8.20 10.12 -3.05
N GLY A 273 -8.36 8.84 -2.71
CA GLY A 273 -9.29 7.90 -3.35
C GLY A 273 -8.66 7.00 -4.43
N GLY A 274 -7.46 7.32 -4.92
CA GLY A 274 -6.78 6.54 -5.95
C GLY A 274 -6.19 5.22 -5.43
N ALA A 275 -6.49 4.10 -6.08
CA ALA A 275 -5.87 2.81 -5.82
C ALA A 275 -4.48 2.71 -6.45
N PHE A 276 -3.61 1.87 -5.88
CA PHE A 276 -2.23 1.67 -6.35
C PHE A 276 -2.08 0.46 -7.27
N SER A 277 -2.54 -0.70 -6.82
CA SER A 277 -2.30 -1.98 -7.50
C SER A 277 -2.81 -1.99 -8.93
N GLY A 278 -2.07 -2.61 -9.83
CA GLY A 278 -2.38 -2.72 -11.25
C GLY A 278 -2.05 -1.49 -12.10
N LYS A 279 -1.56 -0.41 -11.50
CA LYS A 279 -1.23 0.85 -12.19
C LYS A 279 0.27 0.99 -12.39
N ASP A 280 0.71 1.26 -13.63
CA ASP A 280 2.10 1.63 -13.92
C ASP A 280 2.44 3.03 -13.33
N PRO A 281 3.74 3.38 -13.19
CA PRO A 281 4.14 4.59 -12.47
C PRO A 281 3.76 5.93 -13.14
N THR A 282 3.22 5.94 -14.35
CA THR A 282 2.69 7.16 -14.96
C THR A 282 1.36 7.60 -14.35
N LYS A 283 0.67 6.71 -13.66
CA LYS A 283 -0.53 7.00 -12.88
C LYS A 283 -0.14 7.64 -11.57
N VAL A 284 -0.40 8.94 -11.44
CA VAL A 284 -0.01 9.76 -10.27
C VAL A 284 -0.69 9.33 -8.97
N ASP A 285 -1.83 8.63 -9.03
CA ASP A 285 -2.44 7.99 -7.87
C ASP A 285 -1.42 7.17 -7.07
N ARG A 286 -0.58 6.41 -7.77
CA ARG A 286 0.47 5.59 -7.19
C ARG A 286 1.74 6.38 -6.96
N SER A 287 2.30 6.95 -8.00
CA SER A 287 3.62 7.58 -7.96
C SER A 287 3.64 8.87 -7.13
N GLY A 288 2.59 9.69 -7.20
CA GLY A 288 2.44 10.89 -6.39
C GLY A 288 2.28 10.58 -4.90
N ALA A 289 1.52 9.51 -4.55
CA ALA A 289 1.41 9.04 -3.17
C ALA A 289 2.77 8.55 -2.62
N TYR A 290 3.57 7.86 -3.44
CA TYR A 290 4.91 7.43 -3.03
C TYR A 290 5.86 8.62 -2.84
N MET A 291 5.82 9.61 -3.73
CA MET A 291 6.66 10.81 -3.60
C MET A 291 6.28 11.67 -2.38
N THR A 292 5.00 11.84 -2.11
CA THR A 292 4.56 12.56 -0.91
C THR A 292 4.95 11.83 0.37
N ARG A 293 4.91 10.46 0.38
CA ARG A 293 5.45 9.66 1.47
C ARG A 293 6.94 9.87 1.65
N TYR A 294 7.72 9.80 0.58
CA TYR A 294 9.17 10.02 0.60
C TYR A 294 9.52 11.38 1.19
N ALA A 295 8.88 12.43 0.71
CA ALA A 295 9.09 13.79 1.19
C ALA A 295 8.71 13.94 2.67
N ALA A 296 7.51 13.49 3.08
CA ALA A 296 7.07 13.57 4.47
C ALA A 296 8.01 12.81 5.42
N LYS A 297 8.46 11.63 5.00
CA LYS A 297 9.38 10.81 5.79
C LYS A 297 10.74 11.50 5.98
N ASN A 298 11.27 12.15 4.96
CA ASN A 298 12.52 12.90 5.06
C ASN A 298 12.40 14.16 5.93
N ILE A 299 11.27 14.87 5.92
CA ILE A 299 11.00 15.98 6.85
C ILE A 299 11.05 15.53 8.31
N VAL A 300 10.40 14.38 8.62
CA VAL A 300 10.39 13.85 9.99
C VAL A 300 11.76 13.28 10.37
N ALA A 301 12.41 12.55 9.48
CA ALA A 301 13.75 12.00 9.71
C ALA A 301 14.81 13.08 9.90
N ALA A 302 14.66 14.24 9.24
CA ALA A 302 15.50 15.44 9.44
C ALA A 302 15.27 16.07 10.82
N GLY A 303 14.24 15.68 11.56
CA GLY A 303 13.86 16.27 12.84
C GLY A 303 13.27 17.69 12.70
N ILE A 304 12.75 18.04 11.53
CA ILE A 304 12.08 19.31 11.26
C ILE A 304 10.69 19.34 11.91
N ALA A 305 10.01 18.20 11.97
CA ALA A 305 8.74 18.03 12.66
C ALA A 305 8.65 16.61 13.23
N ASP A 306 7.80 16.37 14.23
CA ASP A 306 7.51 15.02 14.75
C ASP A 306 6.48 14.31 13.87
N GLU A 307 5.63 15.07 13.18
CA GLU A 307 4.64 14.61 12.22
C GLU A 307 4.63 15.53 11.00
N CYS A 308 4.45 14.94 9.83
CA CYS A 308 4.32 15.69 8.59
C CYS A 308 3.33 15.03 7.65
N GLN A 309 2.30 15.75 7.25
CA GLN A 309 1.39 15.42 6.16
C GLN A 309 1.67 16.31 4.97
N ILE A 310 1.74 15.72 3.79
CA ILE A 310 1.89 16.46 2.53
C ILE A 310 0.72 16.05 1.62
N GLN A 311 0.04 17.05 1.05
CA GLN A 311 -0.92 16.87 -0.02
C GLN A 311 -0.34 17.41 -1.32
N VAL A 312 -0.43 16.64 -2.40
CA VAL A 312 -0.17 17.10 -3.76
C VAL A 312 -1.40 16.87 -4.62
N ALA A 313 -1.68 17.78 -5.56
CA ALA A 313 -2.75 17.59 -6.54
C ALA A 313 -2.24 17.83 -7.96
N TYR A 314 -2.80 17.06 -8.91
CA TYR A 314 -2.48 17.13 -10.34
C TYR A 314 -3.73 17.39 -11.17
N ALA A 315 -3.51 17.98 -12.34
CA ALA A 315 -4.49 18.02 -13.44
C ALA A 315 -4.01 17.12 -14.58
N ILE A 316 -4.94 16.43 -15.23
CA ILE A 316 -4.61 15.54 -16.35
C ILE A 316 -3.85 16.30 -17.45
N GLY A 317 -2.77 15.73 -17.96
CA GLY A 317 -1.97 16.31 -19.04
C GLY A 317 -1.12 17.52 -18.62
N VAL A 318 -1.03 17.86 -17.33
CA VAL A 318 -0.18 18.93 -16.77
C VAL A 318 1.00 18.30 -16.03
N ALA A 319 2.22 18.78 -16.26
CA ALA A 319 3.41 18.24 -15.59
C ALA A 319 3.56 18.81 -14.18
N GLU A 320 3.39 20.13 -14.00
CA GLU A 320 3.51 20.75 -12.69
C GLU A 320 2.30 20.44 -11.80
N PRO A 321 2.51 20.07 -10.52
CA PRO A 321 1.41 19.91 -9.60
C PRO A 321 0.65 21.24 -9.40
N VAL A 322 -0.68 21.17 -9.41
CA VAL A 322 -1.55 22.36 -9.25
C VAL A 322 -1.60 22.85 -7.81
N SER A 323 -1.25 22.01 -6.84
CA SER A 323 -1.10 22.41 -5.44
C SER A 323 -0.15 21.50 -4.66
N LEU A 324 0.51 22.09 -3.67
CA LEU A 324 1.32 21.40 -2.66
C LEU A 324 1.00 22.02 -1.31
N ASN A 325 0.52 21.23 -0.36
CA ASN A 325 0.16 21.68 0.98
C ASN A 325 0.86 20.82 2.04
N VAL A 326 1.28 21.45 3.14
CA VAL A 326 1.98 20.82 4.27
C VAL A 326 1.21 21.08 5.54
N ASN A 327 1.13 20.08 6.41
CA ASN A 327 0.60 20.22 7.77
C ASN A 327 1.49 19.43 8.73
N THR A 328 2.08 20.08 9.69
CA THR A 328 2.92 19.49 10.74
C THR A 328 2.17 19.26 12.05
N PHE A 329 0.88 19.54 12.08
CA PHE A 329 0.01 19.40 13.27
C PHE A 329 0.55 20.16 14.49
N GLY A 330 1.28 21.26 14.25
CA GLY A 330 1.89 22.09 15.30
C GLY A 330 3.20 21.52 15.88
N THR A 331 3.77 20.48 15.28
CA THR A 331 5.05 19.87 15.73
C THR A 331 6.27 20.42 14.99
N GLY A 332 6.05 21.31 13.99
CA GLY A 332 7.12 21.90 13.20
C GLY A 332 8.05 22.79 14.00
N LYS A 333 9.36 22.65 13.83
CA LYS A 333 10.38 23.54 14.41
C LYS A 333 10.61 24.79 13.58
N ILE A 334 10.15 24.80 12.34
CA ILE A 334 10.09 25.94 11.43
C ILE A 334 8.67 26.06 10.88
N SER A 335 8.34 27.20 10.26
CA SER A 335 6.97 27.40 9.74
C SER A 335 6.65 26.46 8.56
N GLU A 336 5.37 26.16 8.37
CA GLU A 336 4.91 25.31 7.25
C GLU A 336 5.19 25.95 5.88
N GLU A 337 5.20 27.30 5.80
CA GLU A 337 5.62 28.02 4.59
C GLU A 337 7.09 27.73 4.26
N LYS A 338 7.97 27.72 5.27
CA LYS A 338 9.38 27.37 5.07
C LYS A 338 9.56 25.92 4.69
N ILE A 339 8.80 24.99 5.29
CA ILE A 339 8.81 23.58 4.90
C ILE A 339 8.33 23.44 3.46
N SER A 340 7.25 24.12 3.07
CA SER A 340 6.74 24.09 1.69
C SER A 340 7.76 24.64 0.68
N GLN A 341 8.55 25.65 1.04
CA GLN A 341 9.66 26.13 0.22
C GLN A 341 10.74 25.05 0.07
N LEU A 342 11.19 24.45 1.18
CA LEU A 342 12.18 23.36 1.15
C LEU A 342 11.73 22.19 0.29
N LEU A 343 10.44 21.83 0.36
CA LEU A 343 9.90 20.76 -0.47
C LEU A 343 10.01 21.07 -1.96
N ARG A 344 9.75 22.31 -2.39
CA ARG A 344 9.87 22.72 -3.80
C ARG A 344 11.33 22.81 -4.26
N GLU A 345 12.26 23.12 -3.37
CA GLU A 345 13.69 23.23 -3.66
C GLU A 345 14.39 21.87 -3.74
N HIS A 346 13.93 20.87 -2.95
CA HIS A 346 14.62 19.58 -2.79
C HIS A 346 13.90 18.39 -3.43
N PHE A 347 12.63 18.53 -3.81
CA PHE A 347 11.85 17.45 -4.43
C PHE A 347 11.16 17.94 -5.70
N ASP A 348 11.29 17.15 -6.74
CA ASP A 348 10.58 17.41 -8.00
C ASP A 348 9.34 16.52 -8.10
N PHE A 349 8.16 17.15 -7.97
CA PHE A 349 6.88 16.44 -7.98
C PHE A 349 6.32 16.22 -9.40
N ARG A 350 7.02 16.58 -10.46
CA ARG A 350 6.60 16.31 -11.83
C ARG A 350 6.64 14.81 -12.13
N PRO A 351 5.66 14.22 -12.87
CA PRO A 351 5.53 12.78 -13.04
C PRO A 351 6.82 12.05 -13.50
N ALA A 352 7.52 12.59 -14.49
CA ALA A 352 8.75 11.97 -14.97
C ALA A 352 9.88 12.02 -13.94
N ALA A 353 9.96 13.10 -13.15
CA ALA A 353 10.97 13.27 -12.12
C ALA A 353 10.80 12.26 -10.98
N LEU A 354 9.59 12.15 -10.43
CA LEU A 354 9.31 11.24 -9.33
C LEU A 354 9.46 9.76 -9.74
N ILE A 355 9.11 9.40 -10.99
CA ILE A 355 9.34 8.06 -11.53
C ILE A 355 10.84 7.73 -11.53
N ARG A 356 11.67 8.67 -11.96
CA ARG A 356 13.14 8.53 -12.02
C ARG A 356 13.75 8.49 -10.62
N GLU A 357 13.37 9.42 -9.74
CA GLU A 357 13.96 9.55 -8.40
C GLU A 357 13.67 8.34 -7.53
N LEU A 358 12.45 7.81 -7.59
CA LEU A 358 12.05 6.64 -6.81
C LEU A 358 12.28 5.31 -7.52
N ASP A 359 12.86 5.33 -8.75
CA ASP A 359 13.17 4.12 -9.55
C ASP A 359 11.94 3.22 -9.77
N LEU A 360 10.83 3.83 -10.18
CA LEU A 360 9.52 3.17 -10.24
C LEU A 360 9.31 2.26 -11.46
N ARG A 361 10.23 2.23 -12.43
CA ARG A 361 10.10 1.39 -13.63
C ARG A 361 10.63 -0.02 -13.45
N LYS A 362 11.04 -0.40 -12.24
CA LYS A 362 11.48 -1.75 -11.90
C LYS A 362 10.33 -2.61 -11.37
N PRO A 363 10.37 -3.93 -11.63
CA PRO A 363 9.47 -4.87 -10.95
C PRO A 363 9.70 -4.84 -9.44
N GLN A 364 8.68 -4.39 -8.69
CA GLN A 364 8.75 -4.28 -7.23
C GLN A 364 7.35 -4.28 -6.57
N TYR A 365 6.30 -4.33 -7.37
CA TYR A 365 4.95 -3.99 -6.96
C TYR A 365 4.18 -5.16 -6.34
N LYS A 366 4.34 -6.39 -6.87
CA LYS A 366 3.67 -7.58 -6.32
C LYS A 366 4.00 -7.81 -4.84
N ALA A 367 5.23 -7.52 -4.42
CA ALA A 367 5.65 -7.66 -3.02
C ALA A 367 5.00 -6.63 -2.08
N LEU A 368 4.48 -5.53 -2.63
CA LEU A 368 3.80 -4.46 -1.91
C LEU A 368 2.28 -4.66 -1.84
N ALA A 369 1.72 -5.44 -2.75
CA ALA A 369 0.28 -5.59 -2.93
C ALA A 369 -0.44 -6.19 -1.71
N ALA A 370 0.28 -6.73 -0.72
CA ALA A 370 -0.24 -7.17 0.56
C ALA A 370 0.51 -6.51 1.72
N TYR A 371 -0.18 -6.26 2.83
CA TYR A 371 0.35 -5.69 4.08
C TYR A 371 0.74 -4.20 4.02
N GLY A 372 0.18 -3.45 3.06
CA GLY A 372 0.40 -2.02 2.88
C GLY A 372 1.61 -1.67 2.02
N HIS A 373 1.60 -0.46 1.47
CA HIS A 373 2.66 0.07 0.62
C HIS A 373 3.63 0.98 1.36
N MET A 374 3.23 1.49 2.53
CA MET A 374 4.00 2.42 3.36
C MET A 374 4.58 1.71 4.58
N GLY A 375 5.75 2.17 5.06
CA GLY A 375 6.44 1.58 6.20
C GLY A 375 7.11 0.22 5.91
N ARG A 376 7.34 -0.13 4.66
CA ARG A 376 7.83 -1.45 4.22
C ARG A 376 9.34 -1.59 4.34
N ILE A 377 9.83 -1.55 5.57
CA ILE A 377 11.25 -1.84 5.90
C ILE A 377 11.54 -3.34 6.08
N ASP A 378 10.52 -4.17 5.95
CA ASP A 378 10.57 -5.64 6.05
C ASP A 378 10.98 -6.31 4.73
N LEU A 379 10.92 -5.59 3.61
CA LEU A 379 11.25 -6.13 2.30
C LEU A 379 12.77 -6.28 2.10
N PRO A 380 13.22 -7.29 1.33
CA PRO A 380 14.65 -7.50 1.03
C PRO A 380 15.31 -6.29 0.35
N THR A 381 14.54 -5.58 -0.47
CA THR A 381 14.96 -4.30 -1.08
C THR A 381 14.06 -3.20 -0.55
N LEU A 382 14.67 -2.18 0.06
CA LEU A 382 13.94 -1.03 0.57
C LEU A 382 13.33 -0.24 -0.58
N PRO A 383 12.00 -0.03 -0.61
CA PRO A 383 11.37 0.82 -1.62
C PRO A 383 11.94 2.24 -1.62
N GLY A 384 12.02 2.86 -2.80
CA GLY A 384 12.60 4.20 -2.96
C GLY A 384 11.99 5.25 -2.02
N TRP A 385 10.67 5.20 -1.83
CA TRP A 385 9.94 6.14 -0.95
C TRP A 385 10.08 5.87 0.56
N GLU A 386 10.74 4.80 0.94
CA GLU A 386 11.08 4.52 2.34
C GLU A 386 12.51 4.93 2.72
N LYS A 387 13.29 5.51 1.80
CA LYS A 387 14.61 6.07 2.09
C LYS A 387 14.51 7.38 2.88
N THR A 388 15.56 7.68 3.64
CA THR A 388 15.72 8.93 4.41
C THR A 388 17.01 9.66 4.02
N ASP A 389 17.43 9.49 2.79
CA ASP A 389 18.70 9.96 2.23
C ASP A 389 18.77 11.49 2.01
N ARG A 390 17.62 12.18 2.02
CA ARG A 390 17.53 13.64 1.99
C ARG A 390 17.50 14.31 3.39
N ALA A 391 17.42 13.52 4.47
CA ALA A 391 17.18 14.06 5.81
C ALA A 391 18.30 15.02 6.28
N GLU A 392 19.57 14.67 6.05
CA GLU A 392 20.70 15.50 6.47
C GLU A 392 20.77 16.83 5.69
N GLU A 393 20.49 16.78 4.39
CA GLU A 393 20.43 17.96 3.51
C GLU A 393 19.30 18.90 3.96
N LEU A 394 18.11 18.36 4.19
CA LEU A 394 16.95 19.12 4.65
C LEU A 394 17.18 19.73 6.04
N ARG A 395 17.82 18.99 6.95
CA ARG A 395 18.16 19.51 8.28
C ARG A 395 19.04 20.74 8.19
N LYS A 396 20.09 20.71 7.37
CA LYS A 396 20.99 21.84 7.14
C LYS A 396 20.27 23.02 6.50
N ALA A 397 19.45 22.78 5.49
CA ALA A 397 18.66 23.81 4.81
C ALA A 397 17.61 24.45 5.73
N ALA A 398 17.11 23.70 6.72
CA ALA A 398 16.22 24.22 7.77
C ALA A 398 16.95 25.05 8.84
N GLY A 399 18.27 24.99 8.91
CA GLY A 399 19.06 25.68 9.96
C GLY A 399 19.03 24.96 11.32
N LEU A 400 18.88 23.62 11.34
CA LEU A 400 18.76 22.79 12.54
C LEU A 400 20.01 21.93 12.80
#